data_2ecf353edcb4ffe056db905f83fd837d
#
_entry.id   2ecf353edcb4ffe056db905f83fd837d
#
_cell.length_a   1.000
_cell.length_b   1.000
_cell.length_c   1.000
_cell.angle_alpha   90.00
_cell.angle_beta   90.00
_cell.angle_gamma   90.00
#
_symmetry.space_group_name_H-M   'P 1'
#
loop_
_entity.id
_entity.type
_entity.pdbx_description
1 polymer ?
#
loop_
_entity_poly.entity_id
_entity_poly.type
_entity_poly.pdbx_seq_one_letter_code
_entity_poly.pdbx_strand_id
1 'polypeptide(L)'
;VGQVIKKLLPMGKTTVFKAQLRMLPTISFISAFLNNTPVVVIFAPIIKRWAESVKLPATKFLIPLSYVTILGGICTLIGTSTNLVVHGMILEAGYEGFTMFELGKVGIFIAIAGIIYLFLFSSKLLPDVRTDAVKLDDEQEEDSSLHRVEAVLGPRFPGINKKLGEFNFKRHYGAAVKEIKRSGQSITENLDNE
;
A
#
# COMPACT_ATOMS: atom_id res chain seq x y z
N VAL A 1 9.05 15.59 -7.86
CA VAL A 1 8.24 14.36 -7.76
C VAL A 1 7.06 14.42 -8.73
N GLY A 2 6.26 15.50 -8.78
CA GLY A 2 5.06 15.56 -9.62
C GLY A 2 5.29 15.46 -11.14
N GLN A 3 6.40 16.00 -11.67
CA GLN A 3 6.72 15.91 -13.11
C GLN A 3 7.19 14.50 -13.52
N VAL A 4 7.94 13.83 -12.67
CA VAL A 4 8.39 12.44 -12.90
C VAL A 4 7.17 11.51 -12.93
N ILE A 5 6.24 11.68 -11.99
CA ILE A 5 5.01 10.89 -11.92
C ILE A 5 4.14 11.08 -13.17
N LYS A 6 3.96 12.32 -13.65
CA LYS A 6 3.20 12.59 -14.89
C LYS A 6 3.83 11.94 -16.13
N LYS A 7 5.16 11.84 -16.17
CA LYS A 7 5.88 11.20 -17.28
C LYS A 7 5.86 9.66 -17.19
N LEU A 8 5.80 9.14 -15.98
CA LEU A 8 5.75 7.70 -15.67
C LEU A 8 4.37 7.09 -15.93
N LEU A 9 3.33 7.82 -15.57
CA LEU A 9 1.93 7.38 -15.59
C LEU A 9 1.17 8.11 -16.69
N PRO A 10 0.91 7.47 -17.85
CA PRO A 10 0.21 8.12 -18.95
C PRO A 10 -1.24 8.43 -18.56
N MET A 11 -1.64 9.70 -18.72
CA MET A 11 -3.02 10.15 -18.56
C MET A 11 -3.78 9.88 -19.86
N GLY A 12 -4.64 8.83 -19.89
CA GLY A 12 -5.48 8.50 -21.03
C GLY A 12 -5.72 7.00 -21.20
N LYS A 13 -6.43 6.60 -22.26
CA LYS A 13 -6.65 5.16 -22.55
C LYS A 13 -5.30 4.47 -22.78
N THR A 14 -4.86 3.73 -21.79
CA THR A 14 -3.60 2.95 -21.84
C THR A 14 -3.90 1.49 -21.55
N THR A 15 -3.04 0.61 -22.04
CA THR A 15 -3.09 -0.83 -21.74
C THR A 15 -2.15 -1.14 -20.59
N VAL A 16 -2.46 -2.18 -19.81
CA VAL A 16 -1.61 -2.67 -18.72
C VAL A 16 -0.16 -2.81 -19.16
N PHE A 17 0.06 -3.44 -20.32
CA PHE A 17 1.39 -3.68 -20.89
C PHE A 17 2.18 -2.38 -21.15
N LYS A 18 1.56 -1.36 -21.78
CA LYS A 18 2.22 -0.09 -22.07
C LYS A 18 2.57 0.69 -20.80
N ALA A 19 1.70 0.61 -19.79
CA ALA A 19 1.95 1.24 -18.51
C ALA A 19 3.09 0.56 -17.74
N GLN A 20 3.09 -0.76 -17.68
CA GLN A 20 4.16 -1.55 -17.07
C GLN A 20 5.51 -1.30 -17.77
N LEU A 21 5.53 -1.25 -19.11
CA LEU A 21 6.76 -1.04 -19.88
C LEU A 21 7.50 0.27 -19.50
N ARG A 22 6.77 1.30 -19.13
CA ARG A 22 7.37 2.56 -18.65
C ARG A 22 7.68 2.52 -17.16
N MET A 23 6.77 1.96 -16.37
CA MET A 23 6.83 2.01 -14.92
C MET A 23 7.93 1.10 -14.36
N LEU A 24 7.97 -0.18 -14.78
CA LEU A 24 8.84 -1.17 -14.15
C LEU A 24 10.34 -0.84 -14.30
N PRO A 25 10.88 -0.51 -15.50
CA PRO A 25 12.29 -0.17 -15.62
C PRO A 25 12.68 1.09 -14.86
N THR A 26 11.78 2.10 -14.86
CA THR A 26 12.06 3.36 -14.15
C THR A 26 12.10 3.17 -12.65
N ILE A 27 11.17 2.40 -12.09
CA ILE A 27 11.14 2.12 -10.64
C ILE A 27 12.33 1.24 -10.25
N SER A 28 12.68 0.23 -11.07
CA SER A 28 13.88 -0.58 -10.85
C SER A 28 15.14 0.27 -10.79
N PHE A 29 15.28 1.21 -11.72
CA PHE A 29 16.41 2.13 -11.72
C PHE A 29 16.46 3.03 -10.46
N ILE A 30 15.31 3.56 -10.03
CA ILE A 30 15.22 4.36 -8.80
C ILE A 30 15.58 3.50 -7.58
N SER A 31 15.10 2.26 -7.53
CA SER A 31 15.34 1.34 -6.42
C SER A 31 16.79 0.84 -6.35
N ALA A 32 17.55 0.92 -7.45
CA ALA A 32 18.98 0.64 -7.42
C ALA A 32 19.74 1.62 -6.51
N PHE A 33 19.24 2.84 -6.30
CA PHE A 33 19.89 3.89 -5.50
C PHE A 33 19.12 4.25 -4.23
N LEU A 34 17.90 3.78 -4.07
CA LEU A 34 17.06 3.98 -2.90
C LEU A 34 16.65 2.63 -2.33
N ASN A 35 16.61 2.53 -1.02
CA ASN A 35 16.15 1.31 -0.37
C ASN A 35 14.71 0.94 -0.82
N ASN A 36 14.42 -0.35 -0.95
CA ASN A 36 13.15 -0.87 -1.47
C ASN A 36 11.92 -0.34 -0.72
N THR A 37 11.98 -0.28 0.62
CA THR A 37 10.85 0.12 1.45
C THR A 37 10.35 1.54 1.15
N PRO A 38 11.18 2.60 1.16
CA PRO A 38 10.76 3.95 0.78
C PRO A 38 10.17 4.02 -0.63
N VAL A 39 10.75 3.27 -1.58
CA VAL A 39 10.26 3.25 -2.97
C VAL A 39 8.84 2.70 -3.02
N VAL A 40 8.59 1.55 -2.39
CA VAL A 40 7.24 0.94 -2.36
C VAL A 40 6.25 1.84 -1.63
N VAL A 41 6.59 2.36 -0.45
CA VAL A 41 5.70 3.22 0.35
C VAL A 41 5.27 4.49 -0.41
N ILE A 42 6.18 5.08 -1.19
CA ILE A 42 5.87 6.28 -1.98
C ILE A 42 5.06 5.93 -3.25
N PHE A 43 5.47 4.89 -3.98
CA PHE A 43 4.88 4.61 -5.29
C PHE A 43 3.57 3.81 -5.21
N ALA A 44 3.37 2.95 -4.20
CA ALA A 44 2.17 2.12 -4.10
C ALA A 44 0.87 2.94 -4.06
N PRO A 45 0.69 3.94 -3.18
CA PRO A 45 -0.53 4.75 -3.17
C PRO A 45 -0.73 5.57 -4.44
N ILE A 46 0.36 6.05 -5.06
CA ILE A 46 0.31 6.82 -6.30
C ILE A 46 -0.17 5.93 -7.45
N ILE A 47 0.38 4.72 -7.56
CA ILE A 47 0.03 3.75 -8.59
C ILE A 47 -1.40 3.23 -8.40
N LYS A 48 -1.82 2.96 -7.15
CA LYS A 48 -3.21 2.57 -6.83
C LYS A 48 -4.18 3.61 -7.37
N ARG A 49 -4.06 4.87 -6.93
CA ARG A 49 -4.92 5.98 -7.38
C ARG A 49 -4.90 6.20 -8.90
N TRP A 50 -3.73 6.07 -9.51
CA TRP A 50 -3.63 6.19 -10.97
C TRP A 50 -4.34 5.04 -11.68
N ALA A 51 -4.12 3.78 -11.27
CA ALA A 51 -4.79 2.62 -11.86
C ALA A 51 -6.31 2.74 -11.78
N GLU A 52 -6.84 3.21 -10.65
CA GLU A 52 -8.26 3.50 -10.45
C GLU A 52 -8.74 4.60 -11.41
N SER A 53 -7.99 5.68 -11.56
CA SER A 53 -8.35 6.80 -12.45
C SER A 53 -8.46 6.39 -13.93
N VAL A 54 -7.66 5.39 -14.35
CA VAL A 54 -7.69 4.85 -15.72
C VAL A 54 -8.52 3.57 -15.84
N LYS A 55 -9.21 3.16 -14.76
CA LYS A 55 -10.06 1.95 -14.66
C LYS A 55 -9.31 0.65 -14.96
N LEU A 56 -8.05 0.57 -14.54
CA LEU A 56 -7.24 -0.64 -14.63
C LEU A 56 -7.11 -1.30 -13.25
N PRO A 57 -7.00 -2.65 -13.18
CA PRO A 57 -6.85 -3.35 -11.92
C PRO A 57 -5.50 -3.02 -11.25
N ALA A 58 -5.54 -2.46 -10.04
CA ALA A 58 -4.35 -2.03 -9.29
C ALA A 58 -3.39 -3.21 -8.99
N THR A 59 -3.92 -4.41 -8.79
CA THR A 59 -3.14 -5.63 -8.55
C THR A 59 -2.09 -5.90 -9.62
N LYS A 60 -2.41 -5.61 -10.89
CA LYS A 60 -1.48 -5.77 -12.01
C LYS A 60 -0.31 -4.80 -12.02
N PHE A 61 -0.31 -3.83 -11.12
CA PHE A 61 0.77 -2.85 -10.96
C PHE A 61 1.47 -2.97 -9.62
N LEU A 62 0.72 -3.19 -8.52
CA LEU A 62 1.27 -3.21 -7.17
C LEU A 62 2.16 -4.43 -6.91
N ILE A 63 1.75 -5.62 -7.40
CA ILE A 63 2.56 -6.82 -7.27
C ILE A 63 3.87 -6.70 -8.08
N PRO A 64 3.84 -6.36 -9.39
CA PRO A 64 5.06 -6.08 -10.13
C PRO A 64 5.92 -4.96 -9.55
N LEU A 65 5.33 -3.91 -8.94
CA LEU A 65 6.06 -2.86 -8.23
C LEU A 65 6.97 -3.46 -7.15
N SER A 66 6.42 -4.35 -6.32
CA SER A 66 7.17 -4.97 -5.23
C SER A 66 8.36 -5.79 -5.75
N TYR A 67 8.15 -6.60 -6.78
CA TYR A 67 9.22 -7.40 -7.38
C TYR A 67 10.30 -6.54 -8.06
N VAL A 68 9.88 -5.52 -8.80
CA VAL A 68 10.83 -4.70 -9.56
C VAL A 68 11.70 -3.81 -8.65
N THR A 69 11.19 -3.43 -7.48
CA THR A 69 12.02 -2.73 -6.48
C THR A 69 13.11 -3.64 -5.93
N ILE A 70 12.80 -4.90 -5.65
CA ILE A 70 13.80 -5.89 -5.22
C ILE A 70 14.83 -6.12 -6.32
N LEU A 71 14.40 -6.32 -7.56
CA LEU A 71 15.28 -6.52 -8.72
C LEU A 71 16.20 -5.31 -8.96
N GLY A 72 15.71 -4.09 -8.74
CA GLY A 72 16.54 -2.90 -8.78
C GLY A 72 17.54 -2.84 -7.63
N GLY A 73 17.07 -3.15 -6.42
CA GLY A 73 17.86 -3.08 -5.19
C GLY A 73 19.09 -3.99 -5.18
N ILE A 74 19.07 -5.10 -5.89
CA ILE A 74 20.25 -6.01 -6.00
C ILE A 74 21.34 -5.50 -6.95
N CYS A 75 21.08 -4.45 -7.72
CA CYS A 75 22.03 -3.96 -8.72
C CYS A 75 23.16 -3.11 -8.16
N THR A 76 22.99 -2.54 -6.95
CA THR A 76 24.02 -1.71 -6.32
C THR A 76 24.18 -2.04 -4.84
N LEU A 77 25.29 -1.61 -4.26
CA LEU A 77 25.57 -1.84 -2.85
C LEU A 77 24.55 -1.18 -1.93
N ILE A 78 24.05 0.01 -2.27
CA ILE A 78 23.12 0.80 -1.45
C ILE A 78 21.63 0.52 -1.74
N GLY A 79 21.31 -0.23 -2.80
CA GLY A 79 19.93 -0.46 -3.23
C GLY A 79 19.10 -1.29 -2.24
N THR A 80 19.74 -2.08 -1.38
CA THR A 80 19.06 -2.81 -0.29
C THR A 80 19.96 -2.96 0.93
N SER A 81 19.36 -2.95 2.11
CA SER A 81 20.06 -3.12 3.38
C SER A 81 20.80 -4.45 3.47
N THR A 82 20.30 -5.51 2.84
CA THR A 82 20.95 -6.83 2.82
C THR A 82 22.34 -6.76 2.22
N ASN A 83 22.52 -6.01 1.12
CA ASN A 83 23.83 -5.85 0.48
C ASN A 83 24.83 -5.17 1.41
N LEU A 84 24.37 -4.14 2.16
CA LEU A 84 25.23 -3.44 3.14
C LEU A 84 25.62 -4.34 4.30
N VAL A 85 24.69 -5.16 4.80
CA VAL A 85 25.00 -6.11 5.88
C VAL A 85 26.05 -7.13 5.42
N VAL A 86 25.85 -7.74 4.25
CA VAL A 86 26.81 -8.73 3.70
C VAL A 86 28.16 -8.07 3.44
N HIS A 87 28.19 -6.83 2.91
CA HIS A 87 29.41 -6.07 2.74
C HIS A 87 30.15 -5.83 4.08
N GLY A 88 29.42 -5.45 5.14
CA GLY A 88 29.98 -5.27 6.48
C GLY A 88 30.59 -6.56 7.04
N MET A 89 29.89 -7.69 6.90
CA MET A 89 30.39 -9.00 7.35
C MET A 89 31.67 -9.44 6.62
N ILE A 90 31.79 -9.12 5.32
CA ILE A 90 32.98 -9.42 4.51
C ILE A 90 34.18 -8.59 5.02
N LEU A 91 33.96 -7.30 5.32
CA LEU A 91 35.00 -6.43 5.89
C LEU A 91 35.44 -6.94 7.29
N GLU A 92 34.51 -7.33 8.16
CA GLU A 92 34.81 -7.89 9.47
C GLU A 92 35.60 -9.21 9.39
N ALA A 93 35.37 -9.98 8.32
CA ALA A 93 36.13 -11.22 8.07
C ALA A 93 37.54 -10.96 7.49
N GLY A 94 37.94 -9.70 7.28
CA GLY A 94 39.25 -9.29 6.80
C GLY A 94 39.42 -9.37 5.28
N TYR A 95 38.32 -9.49 4.52
CA TYR A 95 38.35 -9.46 3.06
C TYR A 95 38.04 -8.04 2.53
N GLU A 96 38.40 -7.80 1.27
CA GLU A 96 37.97 -6.59 0.58
C GLU A 96 36.45 -6.62 0.37
N GLY A 97 35.75 -5.55 0.77
CA GLY A 97 34.31 -5.43 0.57
C GLY A 97 33.95 -5.14 -0.90
N PHE A 98 32.65 -5.17 -1.18
CA PHE A 98 32.14 -4.86 -2.53
C PHE A 98 32.29 -3.38 -2.88
N THR A 99 32.61 -3.10 -4.13
CA THR A 99 32.47 -1.75 -4.68
C THR A 99 30.99 -1.45 -4.97
N MET A 100 30.66 -0.16 -5.15
CA MET A 100 29.28 0.32 -5.34
C MET A 100 28.50 -0.44 -6.42
N PHE A 101 29.14 -0.79 -7.54
CA PHE A 101 28.50 -1.42 -8.70
C PHE A 101 28.92 -2.86 -8.94
N GLU A 102 29.69 -3.44 -8.06
CA GLU A 102 30.19 -4.80 -8.25
C GLU A 102 29.07 -5.83 -8.30
N LEU A 103 28.11 -5.69 -7.40
CA LEU A 103 26.89 -6.50 -7.38
C LEU A 103 26.10 -6.36 -8.68
N GLY A 104 26.19 -5.21 -9.34
CA GLY A 104 25.53 -4.95 -10.62
C GLY A 104 26.01 -5.85 -11.75
N LYS A 105 27.24 -6.38 -11.69
CA LYS A 105 27.76 -7.31 -12.72
C LYS A 105 26.86 -8.54 -12.89
N VAL A 106 26.24 -9.00 -11.81
CA VAL A 106 25.29 -10.13 -11.83
C VAL A 106 23.84 -9.61 -11.70
N GLY A 107 23.62 -8.61 -10.85
CA GLY A 107 22.31 -8.06 -10.54
C GLY A 107 21.56 -7.52 -11.77
N ILE A 108 22.25 -6.87 -12.71
CA ILE A 108 21.63 -6.34 -13.93
C ILE A 108 21.05 -7.46 -14.81
N PHE A 109 21.74 -8.58 -14.98
CA PHE A 109 21.23 -9.70 -15.76
C PHE A 109 19.99 -10.32 -15.11
N ILE A 110 19.99 -10.47 -13.77
CA ILE A 110 18.85 -10.95 -12.99
C ILE A 110 17.69 -9.96 -13.10
N ALA A 111 17.96 -8.66 -12.98
CA ALA A 111 16.93 -7.62 -13.07
C ALA A 111 16.28 -7.60 -14.46
N ILE A 112 17.06 -7.68 -15.54
CA ILE A 112 16.53 -7.74 -16.91
C ILE A 112 15.67 -8.99 -17.11
N ALA A 113 16.17 -10.16 -16.73
CA ALA A 113 15.42 -11.41 -16.83
C ALA A 113 14.11 -11.38 -16.03
N GLY A 114 14.17 -10.86 -14.78
CA GLY A 114 13.00 -10.72 -13.92
C GLY A 114 11.98 -9.71 -14.47
N ILE A 115 12.42 -8.58 -15.01
CA ILE A 115 11.53 -7.59 -15.65
C ILE A 115 10.87 -8.18 -16.89
N ILE A 116 11.61 -8.91 -17.74
CA ILE A 116 11.04 -9.60 -18.91
C ILE A 116 9.99 -10.62 -18.45
N TYR A 117 10.30 -11.41 -17.43
CA TYR A 117 9.35 -12.36 -16.85
C TYR A 117 8.07 -11.66 -16.37
N LEU A 118 8.19 -10.56 -15.63
CA LEU A 118 7.04 -9.79 -15.18
C LEU A 118 6.20 -9.26 -16.33
N PHE A 119 6.81 -8.80 -17.43
CA PHE A 119 6.08 -8.36 -18.61
C PHE A 119 5.28 -9.46 -19.27
N LEU A 120 5.87 -10.66 -19.40
CA LEU A 120 5.24 -11.78 -20.10
C LEU A 120 4.12 -12.42 -19.26
N PHE A 121 4.33 -12.54 -17.96
CA PHE A 121 3.48 -13.34 -17.08
C PHE A 121 2.54 -12.54 -16.19
N SER A 122 2.87 -11.30 -15.79
CA SER A 122 2.06 -10.55 -14.84
C SER A 122 0.63 -10.32 -15.31
N SER A 123 0.44 -10.08 -16.61
CA SER A 123 -0.89 -9.86 -17.19
C SER A 123 -1.79 -11.09 -17.15
N LYS A 124 -1.19 -12.31 -17.20
CA LYS A 124 -1.92 -13.60 -17.22
C LYS A 124 -2.09 -14.21 -15.82
N LEU A 125 -1.05 -14.09 -14.97
CA LEU A 125 -1.06 -14.70 -13.64
C LEU A 125 -1.83 -13.88 -12.61
N LEU A 126 -1.87 -12.55 -12.77
CA LEU A 126 -2.50 -11.70 -11.78
C LEU A 126 -4.00 -11.55 -12.06
N PRO A 127 -4.85 -11.81 -11.07
CA PRO A 127 -6.29 -11.71 -11.22
C PRO A 127 -6.72 -10.26 -11.48
N ASP A 128 -7.77 -10.11 -12.30
CA ASP A 128 -8.45 -8.84 -12.50
C ASP A 128 -9.37 -8.56 -11.29
N VAL A 129 -8.79 -8.29 -10.13
CA VAL A 129 -9.56 -7.79 -9.00
C VAL A 129 -9.94 -6.35 -9.33
N ARG A 130 -11.17 -6.17 -9.79
CA ARG A 130 -11.75 -4.85 -9.97
C ARG A 130 -11.93 -4.20 -8.59
N THR A 131 -11.68 -2.93 -8.54
CA THR A 131 -11.83 -2.04 -7.38
C THR A 131 -13.21 -2.10 -6.70
N ASP A 132 -14.21 -2.73 -7.33
CA ASP A 132 -15.53 -2.95 -6.73
C ASP A 132 -15.49 -3.88 -5.49
N ALA A 133 -14.49 -4.77 -5.40
CA ALA A 133 -14.24 -5.56 -4.20
C ALA A 133 -13.43 -4.78 -3.13
N VAL A 134 -12.65 -3.79 -3.57
CA VAL A 134 -11.83 -2.93 -2.69
C VAL A 134 -12.65 -1.76 -2.12
N LYS A 135 -13.81 -1.45 -2.71
CA LYS A 135 -14.74 -0.48 -2.09
C LYS A 135 -15.25 -0.96 -0.74
N LEU A 136 -15.33 -2.27 -0.51
CA LEU A 136 -15.65 -2.81 0.82
C LEU A 136 -14.52 -2.56 1.83
N ASP A 137 -13.26 -2.54 1.37
CA ASP A 137 -12.10 -2.24 2.23
C ASP A 137 -11.89 -0.72 2.36
N ASP A 138 -12.16 0.07 1.30
CA ASP A 138 -12.10 1.54 1.35
C ASP A 138 -13.31 2.13 2.13
N GLU A 139 -14.49 1.48 2.09
CA GLU A 139 -15.61 1.80 3.00
C GLU A 139 -15.26 1.42 4.46
N GLN A 140 -14.41 0.40 4.66
CA GLN A 140 -13.83 0.11 5.97
C GLN A 140 -12.68 1.06 6.34
N GLU A 141 -11.92 1.62 5.38
CA GLU A 141 -10.89 2.63 5.64
C GLU A 141 -11.49 4.05 5.79
N GLU A 142 -12.59 4.40 5.11
CA GLU A 142 -13.36 5.61 5.43
C GLU A 142 -14.13 5.46 6.76
N ASP A 143 -14.59 4.25 7.09
CA ASP A 143 -15.15 3.95 8.42
C ASP A 143 -14.04 3.77 9.47
N SER A 144 -12.78 3.53 9.07
CA SER A 144 -11.61 3.51 9.97
C SER A 144 -11.07 4.90 10.30
N SER A 145 -11.48 5.96 9.58
CA SER A 145 -11.33 7.34 10.06
C SER A 145 -12.34 7.67 11.18
N LEU A 146 -13.41 6.89 11.29
CA LEU A 146 -14.30 6.84 12.45
C LEU A 146 -13.67 5.87 13.45
N HIS A 147 -12.91 6.38 14.39
CA HIS A 147 -12.38 5.58 15.47
C HIS A 147 -13.53 4.92 16.24
N ARG A 148 -13.63 3.59 16.16
CA ARG A 148 -14.59 2.84 16.99
C ARG A 148 -14.08 2.86 18.42
N VAL A 149 -14.78 3.58 19.27
CA VAL A 149 -14.44 3.72 20.69
C VAL A 149 -15.51 3.02 21.50
N GLU A 150 -15.13 2.12 22.36
CA GLU A 150 -16.01 1.55 23.37
C GLU A 150 -16.00 2.49 24.59
N ALA A 151 -17.14 3.09 24.88
CA ALA A 151 -17.29 4.01 26.01
C ALA A 151 -18.25 3.41 27.04
N VAL A 152 -17.83 3.42 28.29
CA VAL A 152 -18.70 3.03 29.42
C VAL A 152 -19.38 4.27 29.93
N LEU A 153 -20.71 4.27 29.94
CA LEU A 153 -21.49 5.37 30.45
C LEU A 153 -21.48 5.39 32.02
N GLY A 154 -20.90 6.43 32.56
CA GLY A 154 -20.84 6.61 34.01
C GLY A 154 -22.15 7.20 34.58
N PRO A 155 -22.37 7.15 35.91
CA PRO A 155 -23.60 7.59 36.57
C PRO A 155 -23.93 9.08 36.41
N ARG A 156 -22.99 9.89 35.92
CA ARG A 156 -23.17 11.33 35.65
C ARG A 156 -23.45 11.65 34.19
N PHE A 157 -23.67 10.63 33.35
CA PHE A 157 -23.94 10.85 31.92
C PHE A 157 -25.29 11.57 31.73
N PRO A 158 -25.38 12.69 31.02
CA PRO A 158 -26.59 13.49 30.92
C PRO A 158 -27.73 12.86 30.10
N GLY A 159 -27.47 11.74 29.41
CA GLY A 159 -28.43 10.93 28.66
C GLY A 159 -28.98 9.73 29.42
N ILE A 160 -28.68 9.55 30.74
CA ILE A 160 -29.23 8.47 31.52
C ILE A 160 -30.75 8.60 31.61
N ASN A 161 -31.47 7.49 31.43
CA ASN A 161 -32.94 7.39 31.37
C ASN A 161 -33.61 8.16 30.22
N LYS A 162 -32.86 8.51 29.17
CA LYS A 162 -33.39 9.04 27.92
C LYS A 162 -33.17 8.05 26.80
N LYS A 163 -34.12 7.98 25.86
CA LYS A 163 -33.94 7.20 24.66
C LYS A 163 -32.80 7.76 23.82
N LEU A 164 -32.07 6.89 23.12
CA LEU A 164 -30.94 7.31 22.28
C LEU A 164 -31.37 8.29 21.17
N GLY A 165 -32.57 8.12 20.61
CA GLY A 165 -33.13 9.04 19.62
C GLY A 165 -33.43 10.44 20.18
N GLU A 166 -33.71 10.56 21.47
CA GLU A 166 -33.92 11.85 22.14
C GLU A 166 -32.59 12.54 22.51
N PHE A 167 -31.53 11.74 22.77
CA PHE A 167 -30.20 12.23 23.08
C PHE A 167 -29.33 12.22 21.81
N ASN A 168 -29.28 13.34 21.11
CA ASN A 168 -28.54 13.47 19.87
C ASN A 168 -27.01 13.38 20.07
N PHE A 169 -26.45 12.14 20.05
CA PHE A 169 -25.03 11.87 20.20
C PHE A 169 -24.16 12.58 19.16
N LYS A 170 -24.67 12.69 17.92
CA LYS A 170 -23.95 13.36 16.82
C LYS A 170 -23.74 14.84 17.13
N ARG A 171 -24.72 15.48 17.76
CA ARG A 171 -24.64 16.91 18.11
C ARG A 171 -23.73 17.19 19.31
N HIS A 172 -23.71 16.26 20.29
CA HIS A 172 -22.96 16.49 21.54
C HIS A 172 -21.53 15.99 21.48
N TYR A 173 -21.28 14.89 20.76
CA TYR A 173 -19.98 14.20 20.76
C TYR A 173 -19.39 14.00 19.38
N GLY A 174 -20.08 14.41 18.29
CA GLY A 174 -19.63 14.16 16.92
C GLY A 174 -19.58 12.67 16.55
N ALA A 175 -20.26 11.81 17.33
CA ALA A 175 -20.20 10.36 17.21
C ALA A 175 -21.56 9.74 16.92
N ALA A 176 -21.59 8.63 16.17
CA ALA A 176 -22.78 7.81 15.98
C ALA A 176 -22.66 6.53 16.81
N VAL A 177 -23.73 6.15 17.49
CA VAL A 177 -23.79 4.90 18.26
C VAL A 177 -24.08 3.76 17.28
N LYS A 178 -23.21 2.75 17.23
CA LYS A 178 -23.41 1.55 16.37
C LYS A 178 -23.87 0.33 17.15
N GLU A 179 -23.59 0.29 18.46
CA GLU A 179 -23.87 -0.87 19.30
C GLU A 179 -24.02 -0.42 20.74
N ILE A 180 -24.99 -0.98 21.45
CA ILE A 180 -25.17 -0.79 22.91
C ILE A 180 -24.98 -2.14 23.58
N LYS A 181 -24.07 -2.22 24.56
CA LYS A 181 -23.89 -3.40 25.40
C LYS A 181 -24.54 -3.16 26.74
N ARG A 182 -25.54 -3.96 27.09
CA ARG A 182 -26.24 -3.89 28.39
C ARG A 182 -26.33 -5.28 29.00
N SER A 183 -25.83 -5.45 30.22
CA SER A 183 -25.92 -6.73 30.96
C SER A 183 -25.42 -7.96 30.16
N GLY A 184 -24.40 -7.79 29.29
CA GLY A 184 -23.83 -8.88 28.48
C GLY A 184 -24.55 -9.13 27.16
N GLN A 185 -25.59 -8.38 26.83
CA GLN A 185 -26.27 -8.44 25.54
C GLN A 185 -25.83 -7.26 24.66
N SER A 186 -25.60 -7.53 23.38
CA SER A 186 -25.31 -6.55 22.34
C SER A 186 -26.56 -6.22 21.54
N ILE A 187 -26.95 -4.96 21.52
CA ILE A 187 -28.10 -4.44 20.78
C ILE A 187 -27.54 -3.64 19.61
N THR A 188 -27.89 -4.06 18.39
CA THR A 188 -27.43 -3.44 17.13
C THR A 188 -28.59 -2.93 16.27
N GLU A 189 -29.82 -3.32 16.57
CA GLU A 189 -31.02 -2.93 15.84
C GLU A 189 -31.93 -2.05 16.70
N ASN A 190 -32.66 -1.13 16.09
CA ASN A 190 -33.61 -0.20 16.77
C ASN A 190 -33.01 0.63 17.90
N LEU A 191 -31.75 1.05 17.75
CA LEU A 191 -30.98 1.80 18.76
C LEU A 191 -31.67 3.09 19.22
N ASP A 192 -32.49 3.72 18.39
CA ASP A 192 -33.16 4.97 18.70
C ASP A 192 -34.24 4.82 19.79
N ASN A 193 -34.71 3.61 20.05
CA ASN A 193 -35.74 3.30 21.03
C ASN A 193 -35.20 2.82 22.39
N GLU A 194 -33.90 2.59 22.50
CA GLU A 194 -33.22 2.12 23.70
C GLU A 194 -32.83 3.27 24.66
#